data_52a2b44cefce0798d46b4cecf6a54754
#
_entry.id   52a2b44cefce0798d46b4cecf6a54754
#
_cell.length_a   1.000
_cell.length_b   1.000
_cell.length_c   1.000
_cell.angle_alpha   90.00
_cell.angle_beta   90.00
_cell.angle_gamma   90.00
#
_symmetry.space_group_name_H-M   'P 1'
#
loop_
_entity.id
_entity.type
_entity.pdbx_description
1 polymer ?
#
loop_
_entity_poly.entity_id
_entity_poly.type
_entity_poly.pdbx_seq_one_letter_code
_entity_poly.pdbx_strand_id
1 'polypeptide(L)'
;LSEKTQGPSDIKGVSLVPLLREVSETSLEYRFLEVGIDSATSVANFILHGPSDAPPSDPEKLHELGADFWPLALVRALDDAILHLRTNRSDIGNWVIRVTGNGSLIREYDEFLLLHSSDWLSREIRLYWIRVLKRLDVTSRSLMALIEGGDGFSGTLFELALACDRIYMLDDNDSSAISLSAMNFGTLPMANGLSRLQTRFLGDDSRIIELHKIKGKLLSAQVADSLGLVTEIPDEIDWDEEVRLAIEERSSFSGDALTGLEANLRFAGPETIETKIFGRLSAWQNWIFQRPNAVGPKGSLPLYGTGQRVQFDKMRV
;
A
#
# COMPACT_ATOMS: atom_id res chain seq x y z
N LEU A 1 36.24 -7.37 -3.52
CA LEU A 1 35.31 -7.64 -2.39
C LEU A 1 34.78 -9.08 -2.43
N SER A 2 34.47 -9.66 -3.62
CA SER A 2 33.99 -11.03 -3.76
C SER A 2 35.00 -12.11 -3.32
N GLU A 3 36.29 -11.84 -3.40
CA GLU A 3 37.35 -12.77 -2.94
C GLU A 3 37.49 -12.86 -1.43
N LYS A 4 36.89 -11.92 -0.67
CA LYS A 4 36.95 -11.87 0.79
C LYS A 4 35.71 -12.44 1.50
N THR A 5 34.65 -12.73 0.77
CA THR A 5 33.43 -13.33 1.26
C THR A 5 33.24 -14.70 0.61
N GLN A 6 33.96 -15.69 1.11
CA GLN A 6 33.57 -17.07 0.88
C GLN A 6 32.30 -17.35 1.68
N GLY A 7 31.14 -17.19 1.05
CA GLY A 7 29.90 -17.75 1.56
C GLY A 7 30.00 -19.28 1.63
N PRO A 8 29.18 -19.94 2.45
CA PRO A 8 29.14 -21.39 2.50
C PRO A 8 28.89 -21.96 1.11
N SER A 9 29.72 -22.91 0.65
CA SER A 9 29.70 -23.47 -0.70
C SER A 9 28.46 -24.29 -1.01
N ASP A 10 27.66 -24.62 0.00
CA ASP A 10 26.56 -25.59 -0.07
C ASP A 10 25.15 -24.94 -0.05
N ILE A 11 25.08 -23.61 -0.02
CA ILE A 11 23.79 -22.91 -0.03
C ILE A 11 23.27 -22.82 -1.47
N LYS A 12 22.17 -23.52 -1.74
CA LYS A 12 21.40 -23.37 -2.97
C LYS A 12 20.51 -22.14 -2.86
N GLY A 13 20.67 -21.21 -3.78
CA GLY A 13 19.75 -20.08 -3.95
C GLY A 13 18.47 -20.52 -4.68
N VAL A 14 17.49 -19.62 -4.73
CA VAL A 14 16.29 -19.76 -5.55
C VAL A 14 16.52 -19.04 -6.89
N SER A 15 16.22 -19.74 -8.00
CA SER A 15 16.24 -19.11 -9.33
C SER A 15 15.05 -18.15 -9.46
N LEU A 16 15.34 -16.87 -9.63
CA LEU A 16 14.31 -15.87 -9.95
C LEU A 16 14.16 -15.83 -11.48
N VAL A 17 13.19 -16.58 -12.00
CA VAL A 17 12.81 -16.47 -13.42
C VAL A 17 12.31 -15.06 -13.73
N PRO A 18 12.44 -14.56 -14.98
CA PRO A 18 11.84 -13.31 -15.40
C PRO A 18 10.36 -13.27 -15.06
N LEU A 19 9.87 -12.10 -14.64
CA LEU A 19 8.43 -11.90 -14.44
C LEU A 19 7.71 -12.05 -15.78
N LEU A 20 6.76 -12.98 -15.84
CA LEU A 20 5.80 -13.03 -16.92
C LEU A 20 4.82 -11.89 -16.73
N ARG A 21 4.94 -10.88 -17.58
CA ARG A 21 4.06 -9.71 -17.55
C ARG A 21 3.66 -9.32 -18.97
N GLU A 22 2.42 -8.90 -19.09
CA GLU A 22 1.92 -8.23 -20.29
C GLU A 22 1.78 -6.74 -20.00
N VAL A 23 2.30 -5.91 -20.90
CA VAL A 23 2.32 -4.45 -20.75
C VAL A 23 1.64 -3.83 -21.95
N SER A 24 0.60 -3.04 -21.70
CA SER A 24 -0.06 -2.21 -22.71
C SER A 24 -0.06 -0.73 -22.28
N GLU A 25 -0.66 0.13 -23.06
CA GLU A 25 -0.88 1.53 -22.68
C GLU A 25 -1.89 1.69 -21.53
N THR A 26 -2.78 0.71 -21.38
CA THR A 26 -3.91 0.74 -20.46
C THR A 26 -3.87 -0.34 -19.39
N SER A 27 -2.90 -1.24 -19.41
CA SER A 27 -2.81 -2.31 -18.41
C SER A 27 -1.40 -2.84 -18.18
N LEU A 28 -1.19 -3.39 -16.98
CA LEU A 28 -0.10 -4.28 -16.62
C LEU A 28 -0.73 -5.56 -16.05
N GLU A 29 -0.39 -6.71 -16.62
CA GLU A 29 -0.97 -7.99 -16.22
C GLU A 29 0.13 -8.94 -15.75
N TYR A 30 -0.07 -9.55 -14.59
CA TYR A 30 0.79 -10.53 -13.95
C TYR A 30 -0.07 -11.71 -13.47
N ARG A 31 0.54 -12.78 -13.04
CA ARG A 31 -0.16 -13.97 -12.54
C ARG A 31 -1.12 -13.70 -11.37
N PHE A 32 -0.74 -12.81 -10.45
CA PHE A 32 -1.50 -12.51 -9.22
C PHE A 32 -1.77 -11.01 -9.03
N LEU A 33 -1.57 -10.21 -10.07
CA LEU A 33 -1.82 -8.78 -10.02
C LEU A 33 -2.22 -8.30 -11.41
N GLU A 34 -3.28 -7.51 -11.43
CA GLU A 34 -3.71 -6.74 -12.60
C GLU A 34 -3.68 -5.25 -12.25
N VAL A 35 -3.24 -4.43 -13.19
CA VAL A 35 -3.27 -2.96 -13.03
C VAL A 35 -3.90 -2.35 -14.27
N GLY A 36 -5.12 -1.88 -14.14
CA GLY A 36 -5.80 -1.08 -15.17
C GLY A 36 -5.39 0.39 -15.06
N ILE A 37 -5.05 1.02 -16.18
CA ILE A 37 -4.56 2.40 -16.23
C ILE A 37 -5.56 3.26 -17.02
N ASP A 38 -6.14 4.25 -16.36
CA ASP A 38 -7.01 5.26 -16.97
C ASP A 38 -6.31 6.62 -16.96
N SER A 39 -5.79 7.02 -18.11
CA SER A 39 -5.14 8.32 -18.28
C SER A 39 -6.11 9.50 -18.24
N ALA A 40 -7.39 9.29 -18.57
CA ALA A 40 -8.39 10.36 -18.58
C ALA A 40 -8.70 10.84 -17.15
N THR A 41 -8.83 9.90 -16.22
CA THR A 41 -9.07 10.16 -14.81
C THR A 41 -7.79 10.22 -13.97
N SER A 42 -6.61 9.90 -14.56
CA SER A 42 -5.31 9.81 -13.88
C SER A 42 -5.30 8.77 -12.76
N VAL A 43 -5.93 7.61 -12.98
CA VAL A 43 -6.09 6.52 -12.01
C VAL A 43 -5.40 5.24 -12.49
N ALA A 44 -4.72 4.55 -11.58
CA ALA A 44 -4.34 3.15 -11.73
C ALA A 44 -5.13 2.30 -10.75
N ASN A 45 -5.83 1.28 -11.27
CA ASN A 45 -6.61 0.33 -10.49
C ASN A 45 -5.82 -0.96 -10.34
N PHE A 46 -5.36 -1.26 -9.15
CA PHE A 46 -4.67 -2.49 -8.79
C PHE A 46 -5.69 -3.51 -8.28
N ILE A 47 -5.66 -4.71 -8.83
CA ILE A 47 -6.42 -5.87 -8.33
C ILE A 47 -5.42 -6.96 -7.98
N LEU A 48 -5.25 -7.21 -6.69
CA LEU A 48 -4.38 -8.26 -6.19
C LEU A 48 -5.20 -9.53 -5.94
N HIS A 49 -4.69 -10.67 -6.41
CA HIS A 49 -5.35 -11.96 -6.27
C HIS A 49 -4.70 -12.77 -5.15
N GLY A 50 -5.52 -13.17 -4.17
CA GLY A 50 -5.12 -14.10 -3.12
C GLY A 50 -4.76 -15.48 -3.65
N PRO A 51 -4.19 -16.36 -2.82
CA PRO A 51 -3.86 -17.71 -3.21
C PRO A 51 -5.11 -18.57 -3.41
N SER A 52 -5.04 -19.52 -4.35
CA SER A 52 -6.08 -20.54 -4.56
C SER A 52 -5.88 -21.78 -3.70
N ASP A 53 -4.65 -22.02 -3.29
CA ASP A 53 -4.23 -23.23 -2.59
C ASP A 53 -3.61 -22.91 -1.23
N ALA A 54 -3.61 -23.89 -0.32
CA ALA A 54 -2.97 -23.75 0.97
C ALA A 54 -1.44 -23.64 0.84
N PRO A 55 -0.75 -23.03 1.83
CA PRO A 55 0.70 -22.97 1.83
C PRO A 55 1.33 -24.36 1.87
N PRO A 56 2.59 -24.50 1.46
CA PRO A 56 3.30 -25.77 1.55
C PRO A 56 3.43 -26.25 3.00
N SER A 57 3.64 -27.56 3.21
CA SER A 57 3.72 -28.13 4.56
C SER A 57 5.01 -27.78 5.31
N ASP A 58 6.08 -27.45 4.58
CA ASP A 58 7.43 -27.29 5.12
C ASP A 58 8.32 -26.39 4.24
N PRO A 59 9.48 -25.92 4.76
CA PRO A 59 10.41 -25.08 4.02
C PRO A 59 11.05 -25.75 2.79
N GLU A 60 11.16 -27.06 2.76
CA GLU A 60 11.75 -27.76 1.62
C GLU A 60 10.88 -27.58 0.38
N LYS A 61 9.57 -27.74 0.54
CA LYS A 61 8.60 -27.45 -0.53
C LYS A 61 8.52 -25.97 -0.89
N LEU A 62 8.72 -25.07 0.07
CA LEU A 62 8.87 -23.65 -0.22
C LEU A 62 10.05 -23.40 -1.18
N HIS A 63 11.21 -24.04 -0.91
CA HIS A 63 12.39 -23.90 -1.75
C HIS A 63 12.19 -24.53 -3.14
N GLU A 64 11.42 -25.62 -3.24
CA GLU A 64 11.04 -26.22 -4.53
C GLU A 64 10.14 -25.30 -5.35
N LEU A 65 9.14 -24.68 -4.73
CA LEU A 65 8.26 -23.69 -5.37
C LEU A 65 9.05 -22.44 -5.81
N GLY A 66 10.00 -22.01 -5.00
CA GLY A 66 10.87 -20.89 -5.32
C GLY A 66 10.11 -19.63 -5.73
N ALA A 67 10.32 -19.17 -6.97
CA ALA A 67 9.69 -17.95 -7.51
C ALA A 67 8.17 -18.07 -7.69
N ASP A 68 7.62 -19.30 -7.73
CA ASP A 68 6.18 -19.56 -7.88
C ASP A 68 5.44 -19.55 -6.54
N PHE A 69 6.16 -19.51 -5.40
CA PHE A 69 5.54 -19.35 -4.09
C PHE A 69 4.73 -18.05 -4.05
N TRP A 70 3.43 -18.15 -3.79
CA TRP A 70 2.48 -17.04 -3.94
C TRP A 70 2.94 -15.72 -3.32
N PRO A 71 3.40 -15.64 -2.04
CA PRO A 71 3.84 -14.37 -1.46
C PRO A 71 5.04 -13.75 -2.18
N LEU A 72 5.95 -14.58 -2.70
CA LEU A 72 7.10 -14.10 -3.47
C LEU A 72 6.69 -13.65 -4.86
N ALA A 73 5.86 -14.44 -5.55
CA ALA A 73 5.36 -14.11 -6.88
C ALA A 73 4.57 -12.77 -6.86
N LEU A 74 3.67 -12.61 -5.89
CA LEU A 74 2.86 -11.40 -5.75
C LEU A 74 3.71 -10.18 -5.40
N VAL A 75 4.63 -10.27 -4.44
CA VAL A 75 5.45 -9.11 -4.04
C VAL A 75 6.40 -8.68 -5.16
N ARG A 76 6.88 -9.60 -6.00
CA ARG A 76 7.68 -9.28 -7.19
C ARG A 76 6.85 -8.53 -8.24
N ALA A 77 5.63 -8.98 -8.50
CA ALA A 77 4.71 -8.31 -9.42
C ALA A 77 4.36 -6.91 -8.92
N LEU A 78 4.03 -6.78 -7.64
CA LEU A 78 3.71 -5.49 -7.02
C LEU A 78 4.90 -4.52 -7.07
N ASP A 79 6.11 -4.97 -6.78
CA ASP A 79 7.32 -4.15 -6.85
C ASP A 79 7.56 -3.63 -8.28
N ASP A 80 7.43 -4.50 -9.27
CA ASP A 80 7.59 -4.13 -10.68
C ASP A 80 6.51 -3.14 -11.15
N ALA A 81 5.25 -3.37 -10.80
CA ALA A 81 4.14 -2.47 -11.13
C ALA A 81 4.32 -1.08 -10.50
N ILE A 82 4.68 -1.01 -9.22
CA ILE A 82 4.98 0.25 -8.52
C ILE A 82 6.12 0.99 -9.24
N LEU A 83 7.22 0.31 -9.56
CA LEU A 83 8.34 0.93 -10.25
C LEU A 83 7.99 1.39 -11.65
N HIS A 84 7.23 0.57 -12.40
CA HIS A 84 6.78 0.92 -13.75
C HIS A 84 5.94 2.20 -13.74
N LEU A 85 4.93 2.26 -12.89
CA LEU A 85 4.05 3.43 -12.80
C LEU A 85 4.80 4.68 -12.32
N ARG A 86 5.66 4.56 -11.33
CA ARG A 86 6.45 5.69 -10.82
C ARG A 86 7.39 6.27 -11.87
N THR A 87 7.97 5.42 -12.71
CA THR A 87 8.99 5.83 -13.69
C THR A 87 8.40 6.26 -15.02
N ASN A 88 7.38 5.52 -15.50
CA ASN A 88 6.86 5.67 -16.86
C ASN A 88 5.50 6.40 -16.91
N ARG A 89 4.78 6.48 -15.78
CA ARG A 89 3.42 7.02 -15.73
C ARG A 89 3.27 8.05 -14.60
N SER A 90 4.05 9.11 -14.68
CA SER A 90 3.97 10.22 -13.73
C SER A 90 2.66 11.02 -13.85
N ASP A 91 1.93 10.86 -14.95
CA ASP A 91 0.57 11.37 -15.18
C ASP A 91 -0.51 10.69 -14.33
N ILE A 92 -0.25 9.49 -13.82
CA ILE A 92 -1.17 8.71 -13.00
C ILE A 92 -0.98 9.07 -11.53
N GLY A 93 -1.83 9.95 -11.03
CA GLY A 93 -1.73 10.53 -9.68
C GLY A 93 -2.43 9.75 -8.58
N ASN A 94 -3.41 8.92 -8.91
CA ASN A 94 -4.22 8.16 -7.95
C ASN A 94 -4.07 6.67 -8.18
N TRP A 95 -3.81 5.92 -7.12
CA TRP A 95 -3.74 4.46 -7.14
C TRP A 95 -4.83 3.89 -6.25
N VAL A 96 -5.69 3.10 -6.84
CA VAL A 96 -6.80 2.41 -6.17
C VAL A 96 -6.43 0.94 -6.03
N ILE A 97 -6.50 0.41 -4.82
CA ILE A 97 -6.07 -0.95 -4.49
C ILE A 97 -7.29 -1.76 -4.09
N ARG A 98 -7.50 -2.88 -4.76
CA ARG A 98 -8.49 -3.91 -4.45
C ARG A 98 -7.78 -5.24 -4.24
N VAL A 99 -8.37 -6.09 -3.44
CA VAL A 99 -7.88 -7.45 -3.18
C VAL A 99 -9.05 -8.43 -3.32
N THR A 100 -8.82 -9.49 -4.06
CA THR A 100 -9.77 -10.61 -4.19
C THR A 100 -9.14 -11.88 -3.61
N GLY A 101 -9.95 -12.83 -3.21
CA GLY A 101 -9.51 -14.14 -2.74
C GLY A 101 -9.96 -14.47 -1.33
N ASN A 102 -9.47 -15.59 -0.82
CA ASN A 102 -9.83 -16.12 0.48
C ASN A 102 -8.86 -15.64 1.57
N GLY A 103 -9.36 -14.82 2.50
CA GLY A 103 -8.56 -14.27 3.59
C GLY A 103 -8.04 -15.33 4.57
N SER A 104 -8.71 -16.49 4.71
CA SER A 104 -8.17 -17.59 5.51
C SER A 104 -6.86 -18.12 4.94
N LEU A 105 -6.82 -18.37 3.63
CA LEU A 105 -5.61 -18.81 2.96
C LEU A 105 -4.49 -17.78 3.08
N ILE A 106 -4.80 -16.49 2.93
CA ILE A 106 -3.81 -15.41 3.10
C ILE A 106 -3.20 -15.46 4.51
N ARG A 107 -4.02 -15.61 5.55
CA ARG A 107 -3.53 -15.74 6.93
C ARG A 107 -2.72 -17.01 7.16
N GLU A 108 -3.07 -18.12 6.52
CA GLU A 108 -2.29 -19.37 6.57
C GLU A 108 -0.89 -19.19 5.97
N TYR A 109 -0.76 -18.42 4.86
CA TYR A 109 0.56 -18.03 4.31
C TYR A 109 1.34 -17.12 5.25
N ASP A 110 0.68 -16.20 5.95
CA ASP A 110 1.31 -15.37 6.97
C ASP A 110 1.85 -16.22 8.12
N GLU A 111 1.04 -17.16 8.63
CA GLU A 111 1.43 -18.10 9.69
C GLU A 111 2.59 -18.99 9.26
N PHE A 112 2.56 -19.52 8.03
CA PHE A 112 3.65 -20.31 7.47
C PHE A 112 4.97 -19.50 7.47
N LEU A 113 4.98 -18.28 6.95
CA LEU A 113 6.18 -17.42 6.92
C LEU A 113 6.71 -17.07 8.31
N LEU A 114 5.83 -16.95 9.31
CA LEU A 114 6.21 -16.68 10.69
C LEU A 114 6.73 -17.92 11.41
N LEU A 115 6.06 -19.07 11.24
CA LEU A 115 6.47 -20.34 11.82
C LEU A 115 7.88 -20.72 11.33
N HIS A 116 8.14 -20.52 10.05
CA HIS A 116 9.44 -20.80 9.42
C HIS A 116 10.35 -19.56 9.33
N SER A 117 10.28 -18.67 10.32
CA SER A 117 11.04 -17.40 10.32
C SER A 117 12.56 -17.58 10.37
N SER A 118 13.07 -18.72 10.81
CA SER A 118 14.48 -19.09 10.78
C SER A 118 14.95 -19.58 9.41
N ASP A 119 14.05 -19.99 8.52
CA ASP A 119 14.38 -20.33 7.15
C ASP A 119 14.77 -19.05 6.38
N TRP A 120 15.87 -19.17 5.62
CA TRP A 120 16.43 -18.00 4.93
C TRP A 120 15.49 -17.45 3.86
N LEU A 121 14.77 -18.31 3.12
CA LEU A 121 13.87 -17.86 2.04
C LEU A 121 12.61 -17.23 2.63
N SER A 122 12.02 -17.81 3.67
CA SER A 122 10.91 -17.20 4.41
C SER A 122 11.27 -15.82 4.95
N ARG A 123 12.50 -15.67 5.47
CA ARG A 123 13.02 -14.39 5.94
C ARG A 123 13.18 -13.37 4.80
N GLU A 124 13.80 -13.78 3.67
CA GLU A 124 14.02 -12.87 2.54
C GLU A 124 12.70 -12.43 1.89
N ILE A 125 11.67 -13.30 1.84
CA ILE A 125 10.34 -12.93 1.36
C ILE A 125 9.71 -11.86 2.26
N ARG A 126 9.77 -12.01 3.58
CA ARG A 126 9.28 -10.98 4.52
C ARG A 126 10.05 -9.66 4.39
N LEU A 127 11.38 -9.72 4.25
CA LEU A 127 12.19 -8.52 4.00
C LEU A 127 11.87 -7.86 2.66
N TYR A 128 11.48 -8.64 1.66
CA TYR A 128 11.03 -8.10 0.38
C TYR A 128 9.69 -7.36 0.53
N TRP A 129 8.72 -7.96 1.22
CA TRP A 129 7.45 -7.28 1.56
C TRP A 129 7.68 -5.97 2.30
N ILE A 130 8.55 -5.97 3.32
CA ILE A 130 8.94 -4.75 4.05
C ILE A 130 9.48 -3.68 3.09
N ARG A 131 10.35 -4.06 2.17
CA ARG A 131 10.92 -3.13 1.19
C ARG A 131 9.87 -2.55 0.25
N VAL A 132 8.96 -3.38 -0.26
CA VAL A 132 7.91 -2.95 -1.19
C VAL A 132 6.89 -2.06 -0.48
N LEU A 133 6.47 -2.42 0.72
CA LEU A 133 5.58 -1.57 1.53
C LEU A 133 6.23 -0.21 1.86
N LYS A 134 7.52 -0.17 2.21
CA LYS A 134 8.26 1.09 2.40
C LYS A 134 8.35 1.91 1.11
N ARG A 135 8.44 1.26 -0.04
CA ARG A 135 8.39 1.94 -1.34
C ARG A 135 7.03 2.56 -1.59
N LEU A 136 5.96 1.86 -1.22
CA LEU A 136 4.60 2.37 -1.28
C LEU A 136 4.43 3.59 -0.36
N ASP A 137 4.94 3.51 0.88
CA ASP A 137 4.89 4.63 1.84
C ASP A 137 5.52 5.92 1.28
N VAL A 138 6.62 5.83 0.50
CA VAL A 138 7.30 6.99 -0.09
C VAL A 138 6.86 7.29 -1.54
N THR A 139 5.80 6.67 -2.01
CA THR A 139 5.26 6.95 -3.33
C THR A 139 4.45 8.23 -3.30
N SER A 140 4.82 9.21 -4.16
CA SER A 140 4.10 10.48 -4.30
C SER A 140 2.84 10.32 -5.15
N ARG A 141 1.96 9.42 -4.75
CA ARG A 141 0.65 9.14 -5.35
C ARG A 141 -0.38 9.08 -4.24
N SER A 142 -1.59 9.54 -4.52
CA SER A 142 -2.72 9.35 -3.63
C SER A 142 -3.13 7.88 -3.65
N LEU A 143 -3.12 7.24 -2.49
CA LEU A 143 -3.39 5.81 -2.34
C LEU A 143 -4.74 5.60 -1.69
N MET A 144 -5.57 4.78 -2.29
CA MET A 144 -6.91 4.47 -1.80
C MET A 144 -7.13 2.95 -1.82
N ALA A 145 -7.58 2.39 -0.71
CA ALA A 145 -8.02 1.00 -0.65
C ALA A 145 -9.54 0.94 -0.74
N LEU A 146 -10.07 0.09 -1.61
CA LEU A 146 -11.48 -0.20 -1.73
C LEU A 146 -11.74 -1.65 -1.35
N ILE A 147 -12.50 -1.83 -0.28
CA ILE A 147 -12.83 -3.13 0.31
C ILE A 147 -14.28 -3.42 -0.01
N GLU A 148 -14.50 -4.29 -0.98
CA GLU A 148 -15.81 -4.66 -1.51
C GLU A 148 -15.86 -6.16 -1.81
N GLY A 149 -16.80 -6.86 -1.22
CA GLY A 149 -17.01 -8.30 -1.42
C GLY A 149 -15.87 -9.21 -0.94
N GLY A 150 -16.15 -10.05 0.01
CA GLY A 150 -15.20 -11.03 0.55
C GLY A 150 -14.23 -10.49 1.59
N ASP A 151 -13.23 -11.31 1.95
CA ASP A 151 -12.28 -11.06 3.04
C ASP A 151 -10.81 -11.01 2.57
N GLY A 152 -10.58 -10.65 1.29
CA GLY A 152 -9.24 -10.62 0.70
C GLY A 152 -8.26 -9.66 1.38
N PHE A 153 -8.74 -8.57 1.96
CA PHE A 153 -7.91 -7.69 2.78
C PHE A 153 -7.65 -8.29 4.17
N SER A 154 -6.85 -9.35 4.21
CA SER A 154 -6.46 -10.08 5.41
C SER A 154 -4.94 -10.06 5.60
N GLY A 155 -4.48 -9.99 6.83
CA GLY A 155 -3.07 -10.12 7.19
C GLY A 155 -2.14 -9.22 6.39
N THR A 156 -1.15 -9.81 5.71
CA THR A 156 -0.17 -9.08 4.89
C THR A 156 -0.83 -8.20 3.82
N LEU A 157 -1.96 -8.61 3.22
CA LEU A 157 -2.65 -7.78 2.23
C LEU A 157 -3.41 -6.61 2.87
N PHE A 158 -3.79 -6.71 4.15
CA PHE A 158 -4.33 -5.55 4.87
C PHE A 158 -3.27 -4.49 5.16
N GLU A 159 -1.97 -4.82 5.19
CA GLU A 159 -0.89 -3.82 5.25
C GLU A 159 -0.91 -2.86 4.05
N LEU A 160 -1.39 -3.31 2.89
CA LEU A 160 -1.57 -2.44 1.72
C LEU A 160 -2.66 -1.40 1.98
N ALA A 161 -3.79 -1.81 2.57
CA ALA A 161 -4.85 -0.87 2.95
C ALA A 161 -4.35 0.11 4.02
N LEU A 162 -3.64 -0.37 5.04
CA LEU A 162 -3.05 0.48 6.09
C LEU A 162 -1.98 1.45 5.55
N ALA A 163 -1.38 1.17 4.40
CA ALA A 163 -0.46 2.07 3.70
C ALA A 163 -1.18 3.12 2.85
N CYS A 164 -2.48 2.98 2.63
CA CYS A 164 -3.27 3.94 1.86
C CYS A 164 -3.63 5.18 2.68
N ASP A 165 -3.86 6.28 1.97
CA ASP A 165 -4.29 7.56 2.56
C ASP A 165 -5.75 7.51 2.99
N ARG A 166 -6.56 6.70 2.31
CA ARG A 166 -7.98 6.45 2.63
C ARG A 166 -8.32 4.98 2.41
N ILE A 167 -9.18 4.45 3.26
CA ILE A 167 -9.69 3.08 3.22
C ILE A 167 -11.21 3.17 3.22
N TYR A 168 -11.82 2.86 2.08
CA TYR A 168 -13.27 2.74 1.93
C TYR A 168 -13.64 1.28 2.05
N MET A 169 -14.67 0.99 2.83
CA MET A 169 -15.18 -0.37 3.00
C MET A 169 -16.70 -0.36 2.83
N LEU A 170 -17.17 -1.18 1.91
CA LEU A 170 -18.60 -1.30 1.61
C LEU A 170 -19.34 -1.90 2.80
N ASP A 171 -20.39 -1.21 3.26
CA ASP A 171 -21.32 -1.74 4.26
C ASP A 171 -22.44 -2.55 3.55
N ASP A 172 -22.18 -3.85 3.35
CA ASP A 172 -22.97 -4.78 2.53
C ASP A 172 -23.48 -5.98 3.32
N ASN A 173 -23.97 -5.74 4.53
CA ASN A 173 -24.48 -6.79 5.42
C ASN A 173 -23.46 -7.90 5.72
N ASP A 174 -22.24 -7.53 6.04
CA ASP A 174 -21.13 -8.39 6.41
C ASP A 174 -20.53 -9.26 5.28
N SER A 175 -20.87 -9.00 4.01
CA SER A 175 -20.22 -9.67 2.86
C SER A 175 -18.80 -9.19 2.67
N SER A 176 -18.54 -7.91 2.96
CA SER A 176 -17.19 -7.32 2.99
C SER A 176 -16.59 -7.47 4.38
N ALA A 177 -15.37 -8.00 4.45
CA ALA A 177 -14.68 -8.18 5.72
C ALA A 177 -13.17 -7.93 5.59
N ILE A 178 -12.56 -7.56 6.72
CA ILE A 178 -11.11 -7.51 6.89
C ILE A 178 -10.69 -8.41 8.04
N SER A 179 -9.42 -8.80 8.08
CA SER A 179 -8.89 -9.45 9.28
C SER A 179 -7.41 -9.17 9.50
N LEU A 180 -7.01 -9.16 10.77
CA LEU A 180 -5.63 -8.96 11.17
C LEU A 180 -4.93 -10.31 11.37
N SER A 181 -3.65 -10.38 11.00
CA SER A 181 -2.74 -11.46 11.36
C SER A 181 -1.60 -10.94 12.25
N ALA A 182 -0.70 -11.82 12.67
CA ALA A 182 0.50 -11.40 13.40
C ALA A 182 1.44 -10.52 12.55
N MET A 183 1.31 -10.52 11.21
CA MET A 183 2.07 -9.66 10.31
C MET A 183 1.82 -8.16 10.57
N ASN A 184 0.61 -7.78 11.03
CA ASN A 184 0.21 -6.40 11.24
C ASN A 184 0.78 -5.77 12.53
N PHE A 185 1.38 -6.56 13.41
CA PHE A 185 1.85 -6.11 14.73
C PHE A 185 3.38 -5.99 14.82
N GLY A 186 3.99 -5.36 13.82
CA GLY A 186 5.41 -5.01 13.81
C GLY A 186 6.32 -5.94 13.01
N THR A 187 5.79 -7.01 12.41
CA THR A 187 6.55 -7.90 11.52
C THR A 187 6.93 -7.20 10.22
N LEU A 188 6.09 -6.29 9.73
CA LEU A 188 6.29 -5.52 8.50
C LEU A 188 6.44 -4.00 8.81
N PRO A 189 7.56 -3.59 9.47
CA PRO A 189 7.69 -2.23 9.97
C PRO A 189 7.87 -1.20 8.86
N MET A 190 7.40 0.03 9.13
CA MET A 190 7.71 1.22 8.35
C MET A 190 9.20 1.63 8.50
N ALA A 191 9.61 2.66 7.77
CA ALA A 191 11.00 3.14 7.81
C ALA A 191 11.44 3.67 9.19
N ASN A 192 10.50 4.14 10.00
CA ASN A 192 10.72 4.61 11.38
C ASN A 192 10.71 3.48 12.44
N GLY A 193 10.52 2.23 12.02
CA GLY A 193 10.47 1.06 12.90
C GLY A 193 9.12 0.78 13.55
N LEU A 194 8.10 1.64 13.35
CA LEU A 194 6.75 1.42 13.83
C LEU A 194 5.97 0.52 12.87
N SER A 195 4.96 -0.21 13.37
CA SER A 195 3.95 -0.81 12.51
C SER A 195 3.01 0.27 11.96
N ARG A 196 2.30 -0.02 10.85
CA ARG A 196 1.28 0.91 10.34
C ARG A 196 0.13 1.10 11.32
N LEU A 197 -0.22 0.07 12.09
CA LEU A 197 -1.18 0.21 13.18
C LEU A 197 -0.68 1.17 14.28
N GLN A 198 0.58 1.06 14.69
CA GLN A 198 1.16 2.01 15.67
C GLN A 198 1.21 3.44 15.14
N THR A 199 1.46 3.62 13.84
CA THR A 199 1.41 4.96 13.22
C THR A 199 -0.02 5.49 13.15
N ARG A 200 -1.00 4.64 12.81
CA ARG A 200 -2.43 5.01 12.74
C ARG A 200 -2.99 5.40 14.10
N PHE A 201 -2.63 4.67 15.14
CA PHE A 201 -3.09 4.89 16.52
C PHE A 201 -1.97 5.48 17.40
N LEU A 202 -1.26 6.45 16.87
CA LEU A 202 -0.09 7.03 17.54
C LEU A 202 -0.46 7.55 18.94
N GLY A 203 0.22 7.01 19.97
CA GLY A 203 0.00 7.35 21.38
C GLY A 203 -1.13 6.58 22.06
N ASP A 204 -1.82 5.66 21.36
CA ASP A 204 -2.85 4.77 21.92
C ASP A 204 -2.38 3.30 21.89
N ASP A 205 -1.46 2.95 22.79
CA ASP A 205 -0.97 1.57 22.91
C ASP A 205 -2.07 0.60 23.38
N SER A 206 -3.10 1.10 24.08
CA SER A 206 -4.22 0.28 24.51
C SER A 206 -5.03 -0.24 23.34
N ARG A 207 -5.22 0.57 22.29
CA ARG A 207 -5.86 0.18 21.04
C ARG A 207 -5.11 -0.95 20.34
N ILE A 208 -3.78 -0.87 20.29
CA ILE A 208 -2.94 -1.92 19.69
C ILE A 208 -3.11 -3.26 20.45
N ILE A 209 -3.18 -3.21 21.77
CA ILE A 209 -3.40 -4.41 22.62
C ILE A 209 -4.80 -5.00 22.35
N GLU A 210 -5.82 -4.18 22.20
CA GLU A 210 -7.19 -4.63 21.88
C GLU A 210 -7.24 -5.30 20.50
N LEU A 211 -6.67 -4.66 19.48
CA LEU A 211 -6.60 -5.21 18.12
C LEU A 211 -5.83 -6.54 18.10
N HIS A 212 -4.78 -6.67 18.90
CA HIS A 212 -4.03 -7.93 18.98
C HIS A 212 -4.87 -9.10 19.51
N LYS A 213 -5.86 -8.86 20.36
CA LYS A 213 -6.75 -9.91 20.92
C LYS A 213 -7.77 -10.43 19.90
N ILE A 214 -8.03 -9.68 18.85
CA ILE A 214 -9.02 -10.02 17.82
C ILE A 214 -8.38 -10.51 16.50
N LYS A 215 -7.08 -10.78 16.50
CA LYS A 215 -6.41 -11.39 15.34
C LYS A 215 -7.16 -12.61 14.83
N GLY A 216 -7.23 -12.77 13.52
CA GLY A 216 -7.90 -13.88 12.85
C GLY A 216 -9.42 -13.78 12.80
N LYS A 217 -10.03 -12.84 13.51
CA LYS A 217 -11.47 -12.59 13.41
C LYS A 217 -11.78 -11.80 12.13
N LEU A 218 -12.88 -12.14 11.50
CA LEU A 218 -13.47 -11.31 10.46
C LEU A 218 -14.14 -10.10 11.09
N LEU A 219 -13.87 -8.94 10.54
CA LEU A 219 -14.39 -7.65 10.98
C LEU A 219 -15.20 -7.06 9.83
N SER A 220 -16.51 -6.89 10.05
CA SER A 220 -17.40 -6.21 9.10
C SER A 220 -17.11 -4.71 9.03
N ALA A 221 -17.71 -4.01 8.08
CA ALA A 221 -17.52 -2.58 7.87
C ALA A 221 -17.77 -1.78 9.16
N GLN A 222 -18.91 -2.02 9.82
CA GLN A 222 -19.28 -1.33 11.05
C GLN A 222 -18.31 -1.61 12.22
N VAL A 223 -17.82 -2.86 12.32
CA VAL A 223 -16.84 -3.21 13.35
C VAL A 223 -15.48 -2.57 13.03
N ALA A 224 -15.05 -2.61 11.77
CA ALA A 224 -13.80 -2.01 11.34
C ALA A 224 -13.79 -0.49 11.55
N ASP A 225 -14.91 0.19 11.27
CA ASP A 225 -15.08 1.62 11.53
C ASP A 225 -15.02 1.94 13.03
N SER A 226 -15.79 1.24 13.86
CA SER A 226 -15.77 1.42 15.31
C SER A 226 -14.39 1.23 15.94
N LEU A 227 -13.56 0.39 15.32
CA LEU A 227 -12.16 0.16 15.71
C LEU A 227 -11.21 1.19 15.10
N GLY A 228 -11.65 2.06 14.19
CA GLY A 228 -10.84 3.05 13.50
C GLY A 228 -9.90 2.45 12.44
N LEU A 229 -10.20 1.27 11.91
CA LEU A 229 -9.38 0.57 10.91
C LEU A 229 -9.66 1.03 9.47
N VAL A 230 -10.83 1.61 9.22
CA VAL A 230 -11.24 2.16 7.92
C VAL A 230 -11.46 3.66 8.02
N THR A 231 -11.66 4.33 6.89
CA THR A 231 -11.90 5.78 6.84
C THR A 231 -13.37 6.08 6.65
N GLU A 232 -14.03 5.36 5.75
CA GLU A 232 -15.44 5.56 5.38
C GLU A 232 -16.09 4.20 5.13
N ILE A 233 -17.39 4.10 5.44
CA ILE A 233 -18.19 2.88 5.25
C ILE A 233 -19.50 3.19 4.50
N PRO A 234 -19.45 3.62 3.23
CA PRO A 234 -20.65 3.84 2.43
C PRO A 234 -21.49 2.56 2.31
N ASP A 235 -22.80 2.70 2.24
CA ASP A 235 -23.69 1.59 1.91
C ASP A 235 -23.73 1.30 0.41
N GLU A 236 -24.46 0.24 0.00
CA GLU A 236 -24.55 -0.18 -1.40
C GLU A 236 -25.16 0.88 -2.34
N ILE A 237 -25.96 1.80 -1.80
CA ILE A 237 -26.62 2.84 -2.61
C ILE A 237 -25.64 3.96 -2.93
N ASP A 238 -24.83 4.34 -1.96
CA ASP A 238 -23.93 5.49 -2.04
C ASP A 238 -22.50 5.12 -2.48
N TRP A 239 -22.15 3.82 -2.53
CA TRP A 239 -20.79 3.32 -2.77
C TRP A 239 -20.16 3.90 -4.04
N ASP A 240 -20.79 3.71 -5.18
CA ASP A 240 -20.20 4.12 -6.46
C ASP A 240 -20.02 5.64 -6.54
N GLU A 241 -20.97 6.41 -6.01
CA GLU A 241 -20.93 7.87 -6.03
C GLU A 241 -19.85 8.41 -5.07
N GLU A 242 -19.77 7.90 -3.84
CA GLU A 242 -18.79 8.31 -2.86
C GLU A 242 -17.36 8.00 -3.31
N VAL A 243 -17.11 6.78 -3.84
CA VAL A 243 -15.81 6.41 -4.40
C VAL A 243 -15.43 7.30 -5.59
N ARG A 244 -16.38 7.54 -6.50
CA ARG A 244 -16.17 8.42 -7.66
C ARG A 244 -15.79 9.83 -7.21
N LEU A 245 -16.56 10.42 -6.29
CA LEU A 245 -16.32 11.76 -5.77
C LEU A 245 -14.96 11.86 -5.07
N ALA A 246 -14.57 10.85 -4.27
CA ALA A 246 -13.29 10.83 -3.60
C ALA A 246 -12.10 10.82 -4.59
N ILE A 247 -12.22 10.07 -5.69
CA ILE A 247 -11.18 10.02 -6.73
C ILE A 247 -11.14 11.34 -7.51
N GLU A 248 -12.28 11.90 -7.89
CA GLU A 248 -12.38 13.18 -8.61
C GLU A 248 -11.82 14.33 -7.77
N GLU A 249 -12.14 14.36 -6.48
CA GLU A 249 -11.59 15.35 -5.54
C GLU A 249 -10.06 15.33 -5.57
N ARG A 250 -9.44 14.16 -5.40
CA ARG A 250 -7.98 13.99 -5.41
C ARG A 250 -7.38 14.38 -6.76
N SER A 251 -8.04 14.04 -7.85
CA SER A 251 -7.60 14.39 -9.22
C SER A 251 -7.70 15.89 -9.49
N SER A 252 -8.51 16.64 -8.74
CA SER A 252 -8.69 18.08 -8.90
C SER A 252 -7.63 18.92 -8.21
N PHE A 253 -6.95 18.39 -7.22
CA PHE A 253 -5.93 19.10 -6.46
C PHE A 253 -4.58 19.15 -7.17
N SER A 254 -3.74 20.09 -6.73
CA SER A 254 -2.34 20.15 -7.14
C SER A 254 -1.61 18.87 -6.72
N GLY A 255 -1.01 18.17 -7.68
CA GLY A 255 -0.18 17.00 -7.42
C GLY A 255 0.99 17.28 -6.48
N ASP A 256 1.56 18.48 -6.57
CA ASP A 256 2.64 18.94 -5.69
C ASP A 256 2.14 19.10 -4.24
N ALA A 257 0.97 19.73 -4.06
CA ALA A 257 0.37 19.93 -2.73
C ALA A 257 0.00 18.59 -2.08
N LEU A 258 -0.59 17.67 -2.85
CA LEU A 258 -0.92 16.34 -2.36
C LEU A 258 0.33 15.55 -1.95
N THR A 259 1.42 15.63 -2.72
CA THR A 259 2.69 14.97 -2.37
C THR A 259 3.20 15.40 -1.00
N GLY A 260 3.20 16.70 -0.71
CA GLY A 260 3.61 17.21 0.60
C GLY A 260 2.64 16.86 1.73
N LEU A 261 1.32 16.96 1.47
CA LEU A 261 0.27 16.64 2.43
C LEU A 261 0.31 15.16 2.84
N GLU A 262 0.27 14.27 1.86
CA GLU A 262 0.24 12.82 2.07
C GLU A 262 1.51 12.32 2.76
N ALA A 263 2.69 12.82 2.37
CA ALA A 263 3.94 12.47 3.05
C ALA A 263 3.93 12.91 4.52
N ASN A 264 3.37 14.07 4.86
CA ASN A 264 3.24 14.52 6.24
C ASN A 264 2.29 13.65 7.06
N LEU A 265 1.23 13.14 6.46
CA LEU A 265 0.25 12.28 7.14
C LEU A 265 0.77 10.84 7.30
N ARG A 266 1.35 10.25 6.25
CA ARG A 266 1.86 8.86 6.26
C ARG A 266 2.98 8.64 7.27
N PHE A 267 3.81 9.65 7.51
CA PHE A 267 4.95 9.56 8.41
C PHE A 267 4.68 10.18 9.79
N ALA A 268 3.45 10.12 10.27
CA ALA A 268 3.16 10.44 11.66
C ALA A 268 4.00 9.55 12.60
N GLY A 269 4.57 10.14 13.62
CA GLY A 269 5.45 9.42 14.56
C GLY A 269 5.72 10.25 15.81
N PRO A 270 6.44 9.68 16.79
CA PRO A 270 6.85 10.39 18.00
C PRO A 270 7.90 11.44 17.66
N GLU A 271 7.47 12.68 17.47
CA GLU A 271 8.30 13.83 17.14
C GLU A 271 8.09 14.96 18.14
N THR A 272 9.13 15.78 18.36
CA THR A 272 8.94 17.07 19.04
C THR A 272 8.33 18.08 18.06
N ILE A 273 7.74 19.17 18.61
CA ILE A 273 7.17 20.25 17.78
C ILE A 273 8.24 20.90 16.90
N GLU A 274 9.47 21.02 17.42
CA GLU A 274 10.60 21.61 16.70
C GLU A 274 10.98 20.77 15.48
N THR A 275 11.09 19.44 15.62
CA THR A 275 11.43 18.56 14.49
C THR A 275 10.29 18.51 13.47
N LYS A 276 9.05 18.55 13.94
CA LYS A 276 7.86 18.60 13.06
C LYS A 276 7.83 19.88 12.23
N ILE A 277 8.11 21.03 12.82
CA ILE A 277 8.12 22.32 12.12
C ILE A 277 9.33 22.45 11.21
N PHE A 278 10.55 22.34 11.77
CA PHE A 278 11.78 22.69 11.03
C PHE A 278 12.32 21.56 10.16
N GLY A 279 12.17 20.30 10.57
CA GLY A 279 12.63 19.16 9.81
C GLY A 279 11.63 18.65 8.77
N ARG A 280 10.34 19.01 8.86
CA ARG A 280 9.30 18.44 8.02
C ARG A 280 8.44 19.51 7.32
N LEU A 281 7.66 20.29 8.06
CA LEU A 281 6.75 21.26 7.45
C LEU A 281 7.49 22.33 6.67
N SER A 282 8.58 22.89 7.23
CA SER A 282 9.40 23.90 6.54
C SER A 282 10.08 23.32 5.29
N ALA A 283 10.53 22.06 5.32
CA ALA A 283 11.13 21.41 4.16
C ALA A 283 10.12 21.26 3.02
N TRP A 284 8.89 20.80 3.31
CA TRP A 284 7.82 20.68 2.33
C TRP A 284 7.35 22.05 1.83
N GLN A 285 7.25 23.05 2.69
CA GLN A 285 6.92 24.41 2.30
C GLN A 285 7.97 24.96 1.31
N ASN A 286 9.25 24.83 1.62
CA ASN A 286 10.32 25.30 0.74
C ASN A 286 10.29 24.57 -0.61
N TRP A 287 10.00 23.27 -0.62
CA TRP A 287 9.85 22.49 -1.85
C TRP A 287 8.66 22.96 -2.69
N ILE A 288 7.47 23.17 -2.10
CA ILE A 288 6.25 23.62 -2.79
C ILE A 288 6.46 25.00 -3.44
N PHE A 289 7.10 25.94 -2.74
CA PHE A 289 7.36 27.28 -3.27
C PHE A 289 8.34 27.31 -4.45
N GLN A 290 8.90 26.19 -4.85
CA GLN A 290 9.71 26.04 -6.07
C GLN A 290 8.95 25.32 -7.20
N ARG A 291 7.72 24.88 -6.96
CA ARG A 291 6.96 24.07 -7.91
C ARG A 291 6.09 24.94 -8.85
N PRO A 292 6.00 24.57 -10.15
CA PRO A 292 5.20 25.32 -11.12
C PRO A 292 3.73 25.46 -10.73
N ASN A 293 3.13 24.43 -10.09
CA ASN A 293 1.74 24.46 -9.62
C ASN A 293 1.49 25.50 -8.52
N ALA A 294 2.52 25.91 -7.79
CA ALA A 294 2.42 26.96 -6.77
C ALA A 294 2.78 28.33 -7.34
N VAL A 295 3.97 28.47 -7.96
CA VAL A 295 4.56 29.79 -8.30
C VAL A 295 4.62 30.07 -9.80
N GLY A 296 4.32 29.10 -10.67
CA GLY A 296 4.28 29.30 -12.13
C GLY A 296 3.14 30.24 -12.56
N PRO A 297 3.16 30.74 -13.80
CA PRO A 297 2.17 31.73 -14.29
C PRO A 297 0.71 31.28 -14.16
N LYS A 298 0.44 30.00 -14.19
CA LYS A 298 -0.89 29.39 -14.01
C LYS A 298 -1.08 28.74 -12.63
N GLY A 299 -0.11 28.92 -11.73
CA GLY A 299 -0.09 28.36 -10.40
C GLY A 299 -1.00 29.11 -9.42
N SER A 300 -1.15 28.52 -8.23
CA SER A 300 -2.09 29.01 -7.21
C SER A 300 -1.76 30.42 -6.71
N LEU A 301 -0.48 30.73 -6.49
CA LEU A 301 -0.07 32.00 -5.87
C LEU A 301 -0.27 33.20 -6.79
N PRO A 302 0.18 33.22 -8.07
CA PRO A 302 -0.06 34.36 -8.95
C PRO A 302 -1.53 34.59 -9.28
N LEU A 303 -2.35 33.53 -9.29
CA LEU A 303 -3.77 33.62 -9.62
C LEU A 303 -4.66 33.88 -8.40
N TYR A 304 -4.10 33.84 -7.19
CA TYR A 304 -4.87 34.11 -5.97
C TYR A 304 -5.47 35.53 -5.99
N GLY A 305 -6.78 35.60 -5.75
CA GLY A 305 -7.51 36.87 -5.73
C GLY A 305 -7.82 37.47 -7.11
N THR A 306 -7.39 36.85 -8.23
CA THR A 306 -7.67 37.39 -9.59
C THR A 306 -9.01 36.94 -10.16
N GLY A 307 -9.69 35.98 -9.55
CA GLY A 307 -10.91 35.36 -10.07
C GLY A 307 -10.67 34.37 -11.22
N GLN A 308 -9.43 34.17 -11.63
CA GLN A 308 -9.07 33.20 -12.67
C GLN A 308 -8.93 31.78 -12.06
N ARG A 309 -9.33 30.76 -12.85
CA ARG A 309 -9.21 29.38 -12.43
C ARG A 309 -7.76 28.88 -12.61
N VAL A 310 -7.22 28.24 -11.56
CA VAL A 310 -5.90 27.62 -11.60
C VAL A 310 -5.93 26.41 -12.57
N GLN A 311 -4.84 26.20 -13.28
CA GLN A 311 -4.60 25.02 -14.11
C GLN A 311 -3.36 24.30 -13.60
N PHE A 312 -3.57 23.18 -12.93
CA PHE A 312 -2.48 22.38 -12.41
C PHE A 312 -1.91 21.44 -13.49
N ASP A 313 -0.59 21.34 -13.51
CA ASP A 313 0.10 20.22 -14.14
C ASP A 313 -0.16 18.97 -13.29
N LYS A 314 -0.68 17.92 -13.94
CA LYS A 314 -1.04 16.66 -13.27
C LYS A 314 0.15 15.74 -13.00
N MET A 315 1.31 16.04 -13.57
CA MET A 315 2.50 15.22 -13.41
C MET A 315 2.94 15.17 -11.94
N ARG A 316 3.11 13.96 -11.43
CA ARG A 316 3.61 13.71 -10.08
C ARG A 316 5.13 13.46 -10.11
N VAL A 317 5.81 13.89 -9.08
CA VAL A 317 7.28 13.75 -8.96
C VAL A 317 7.64 12.42 -8.33
#